data_707dc1747d7e72f52a379254fe6358de
#
_entry.id   707dc1747d7e72f52a379254fe6358de
#
_cell.length_a   1.000
_cell.length_b   1.000
_cell.length_c   1.000
_cell.angle_alpha   90.00
_cell.angle_beta   90.00
_cell.angle_gamma   90.00
#
_symmetry.space_group_name_H-M   'P 1'
#
loop_
_entity.id
_entity.type
_entity.pdbx_description
1 polymer ?
#
loop_
_entity_poly.entity_id
_entity_poly.type
_entity_poly.pdbx_seq_one_letter_code
_entity_poly.pdbx_strand_id
1 'polypeptide(L)'
;MSLAIKEAIKAKNKDEVPVGAIIVNGSGNVIAKAHNLVETRNNPTFHAEKLVIEKALKITGERFLNDCDIWVTLEPCVMCAGLIKQTRIRRLYYGAEDKKGGAVDNGVKVFSDNKTTIEIYSGFSATQSERLLKDFFHNIRQF
;
A
#
# COMPACT_ATOMS: atom_id res chain seq x y z
N MET A 1 6.26 8.24 5.03
CA MET A 1 5.27 8.42 3.94
C MET A 1 5.82 9.12 2.70
N SER A 2 6.75 10.05 2.83
CA SER A 2 7.29 10.77 1.66
C SER A 2 7.86 9.86 0.57
N LEU A 3 8.53 8.76 0.95
CA LEU A 3 9.06 7.78 0.00
C LEU A 3 7.94 7.00 -0.69
N ALA A 4 6.86 6.69 0.02
CA ALA A 4 5.71 6.03 -0.58
C ALA A 4 5.01 6.96 -1.59
N ILE A 5 4.91 8.26 -1.29
CA ILE A 5 4.40 9.26 -2.22
C ILE A 5 5.28 9.34 -3.48
N LYS A 6 6.60 9.30 -3.34
CA LYS A 6 7.51 9.27 -4.51
C LYS A 6 7.25 8.06 -5.40
N GLU A 7 6.98 6.90 -4.80
CA GLU A 7 6.60 5.71 -5.55
C GLU A 7 5.24 5.90 -6.26
N ALA A 8 4.27 6.53 -5.60
CA ALA A 8 2.99 6.85 -6.22
C ALA A 8 3.15 7.77 -7.44
N ILE A 9 4.05 8.76 -7.36
CA ILE A 9 4.36 9.65 -8.48
C ILE A 9 4.98 8.88 -9.64
N LYS A 10 5.86 7.91 -9.37
CA LYS A 10 6.43 7.03 -10.41
C LYS A 10 5.32 6.24 -11.12
N ALA A 11 4.34 5.74 -10.37
CA ALA A 11 3.18 5.06 -10.95
C ALA A 11 2.42 6.00 -11.89
N LYS A 12 2.11 7.21 -11.44
CA LYS A 12 1.41 8.22 -12.24
C LYS A 12 2.13 8.49 -13.56
N ASN A 13 3.45 8.60 -13.52
CA ASN A 13 4.28 8.86 -14.70
C ASN A 13 4.28 7.69 -15.70
N LYS A 14 3.82 6.52 -15.29
CA LYS A 14 3.67 5.32 -16.12
C LYS A 14 2.21 5.03 -16.48
N ASP A 15 1.32 5.99 -16.27
CA ASP A 15 -0.13 5.85 -16.46
C ASP A 15 -0.76 4.74 -15.61
N GLU A 16 -0.16 4.48 -14.46
CA GLU A 16 -0.70 3.61 -13.42
C GLU A 16 -1.45 4.41 -12.38
N VAL A 17 -2.43 3.80 -11.73
CA VAL A 17 -3.08 4.42 -10.57
C VAL A 17 -2.01 4.78 -9.53
N PRO A 18 -1.92 6.05 -9.09
CA PRO A 18 -0.81 6.52 -8.27
C PRO A 18 -0.92 6.04 -6.81
N VAL A 19 -0.50 4.80 -6.60
CA VAL A 19 -0.37 4.20 -5.27
C VAL A 19 1.06 3.72 -5.12
N GLY A 20 1.69 4.08 -4.01
CA GLY A 20 3.04 3.67 -3.67
C GLY A 20 3.11 3.09 -2.27
N ALA A 21 4.07 2.19 -2.06
CA ALA A 21 4.27 1.53 -0.77
C ALA A 21 5.75 1.30 -0.49
N ILE A 22 6.10 1.33 0.79
CA ILE A 22 7.44 0.96 1.28
C ILE A 22 7.30 0.02 2.46
N ILE A 23 8.33 -0.79 2.68
CA ILE A 23 8.46 -1.59 3.90
C ILE A 23 9.74 -1.18 4.63
N VAL A 24 9.60 -0.96 5.93
CA VAL A 24 10.66 -0.57 6.84
C VAL A 24 10.86 -1.69 7.84
N ASN A 25 12.12 -2.12 8.06
CA ASN A 25 12.43 -3.18 9.02
C ASN A 25 12.48 -2.65 10.46
N GLY A 26 12.70 -3.56 11.41
CA GLY A 26 12.75 -3.21 12.83
C GLY A 26 13.89 -2.26 13.22
N SER A 27 14.93 -2.14 12.38
CA SER A 27 16.04 -1.21 12.60
C SER A 27 15.77 0.18 11.98
N GLY A 28 14.60 0.38 11.37
CA GLY A 28 14.23 1.65 10.74
C GLY A 28 14.73 1.82 9.30
N ASN A 29 15.24 0.76 8.68
CA ASN A 29 15.73 0.82 7.29
C ASN A 29 14.63 0.48 6.31
N VAL A 30 14.54 1.24 5.20
CA VAL A 30 13.66 0.93 4.08
C VAL A 30 14.26 -0.24 3.31
N ILE A 31 13.59 -1.39 3.32
CA ILE A 31 14.08 -2.60 2.66
C ILE A 31 13.42 -2.89 1.32
N ALA A 32 12.27 -2.28 1.04
CA ALA A 32 11.57 -2.47 -0.22
C ALA A 32 10.70 -1.27 -0.55
N LYS A 33 10.57 -0.99 -1.86
CA LYS A 33 9.71 0.07 -2.41
C LYS A 33 9.00 -0.48 -3.64
N ALA A 34 7.74 -0.09 -3.83
CA ALA A 34 6.97 -0.50 -5.00
C ALA A 34 5.84 0.50 -5.29
N HIS A 35 5.32 0.43 -6.50
CA HIS A 35 4.13 1.16 -6.92
C HIS A 35 3.28 0.26 -7.81
N ASN A 36 2.03 0.65 -8.05
CA ASN A 36 1.13 -0.11 -8.91
C ASN A 36 1.73 -0.35 -10.29
N LEU A 37 1.60 -1.57 -10.79
CA LEU A 37 2.04 -2.02 -12.12
C LEU A 37 0.93 -2.80 -12.84
N VAL A 38 -0.33 -2.56 -12.53
CA VAL A 38 -1.49 -3.26 -13.09
C VAL A 38 -1.50 -3.19 -14.62
N GLU A 39 -1.39 -1.97 -15.17
CA GLU A 39 -1.43 -1.75 -16.62
C GLU A 39 -0.12 -2.20 -17.29
N THR A 40 1.02 -1.87 -16.69
CA THR A 40 2.34 -2.21 -17.22
C THR A 40 2.52 -3.71 -17.40
N ARG A 41 2.03 -4.50 -16.45
CA ARG A 41 2.17 -5.95 -16.44
C ARG A 41 0.91 -6.69 -16.87
N ASN A 42 -0.14 -5.95 -17.24
CA ASN A 42 -1.44 -6.53 -17.59
C ASN A 42 -1.91 -7.55 -16.55
N ASN A 43 -1.82 -7.18 -15.27
CA ASN A 43 -2.16 -8.04 -14.15
C ASN A 43 -2.90 -7.24 -13.08
N PRO A 44 -4.20 -7.51 -12.86
CA PRO A 44 -5.02 -6.73 -11.93
C PRO A 44 -4.61 -6.88 -10.46
N THR A 45 -3.76 -7.86 -10.15
CA THR A 45 -3.28 -8.06 -8.76
C THR A 45 -1.99 -7.30 -8.45
N PHE A 46 -1.37 -6.61 -9.43
CA PHE A 46 -0.09 -5.93 -9.24
C PHE A 46 -0.25 -4.58 -8.55
N HIS A 47 -0.84 -4.61 -7.36
CA HIS A 47 -0.93 -3.47 -6.46
C HIS A 47 0.40 -3.23 -5.76
N ALA A 48 0.66 -1.97 -5.39
CA ALA A 48 1.89 -1.57 -4.71
C ALA A 48 2.17 -2.42 -3.47
N GLU A 49 1.15 -2.68 -2.66
CA GLU A 49 1.29 -3.43 -1.40
C GLU A 49 1.73 -4.87 -1.66
N LYS A 50 1.10 -5.55 -2.64
CA LYS A 50 1.48 -6.92 -3.02
C LYS A 50 2.93 -6.97 -3.48
N LEU A 51 3.30 -6.04 -4.35
CA LEU A 51 4.66 -6.00 -4.91
C LEU A 51 5.71 -5.72 -3.84
N VAL A 52 5.45 -4.79 -2.92
CA VAL A 52 6.40 -4.43 -1.87
C VAL A 52 6.57 -5.57 -0.85
N ILE A 53 5.48 -6.28 -0.53
CA ILE A 53 5.51 -7.43 0.36
C ILE A 53 6.34 -8.56 -0.26
N GLU A 54 6.12 -8.88 -1.53
CA GLU A 54 6.88 -9.90 -2.23
C GLU A 54 8.38 -9.57 -2.26
N LYS A 55 8.72 -8.31 -2.53
CA LYS A 55 10.12 -7.85 -2.50
C LYS A 55 10.73 -8.01 -1.11
N ALA A 56 10.02 -7.61 -0.06
CA ALA A 56 10.52 -7.71 1.31
C ALA A 56 10.74 -9.16 1.74
N LEU A 57 9.81 -10.05 1.42
CA LEU A 57 9.97 -11.49 1.73
C LEU A 57 11.19 -12.07 1.01
N LYS A 58 11.41 -11.70 -0.24
CA LYS A 58 12.57 -12.16 -1.01
C LYS A 58 13.88 -11.62 -0.44
N ILE A 59 13.92 -10.34 -0.08
CA ILE A 59 15.13 -9.69 0.45
C ILE A 59 15.50 -10.26 1.81
N THR A 60 14.51 -10.45 2.70
CA THR A 60 14.76 -10.97 4.05
C THR A 60 14.99 -12.47 4.09
N GLY A 61 14.44 -13.20 3.12
CA GLY A 61 14.42 -14.67 3.16
C GLY A 61 13.50 -15.22 4.24
N GLU A 62 12.75 -14.35 4.90
CA GLU A 62 11.85 -14.73 5.99
C GLU A 62 10.47 -15.11 5.47
N ARG A 63 9.77 -15.95 6.21
CA ARG A 63 8.40 -16.33 5.92
C ARG A 63 7.40 -15.26 6.37
N PHE A 64 7.72 -14.57 7.47
CA PHE A 64 6.88 -13.54 8.08
C PHE A 64 7.66 -12.25 8.28
N LEU A 65 6.96 -11.12 8.25
CA LEU A 65 7.53 -9.79 8.40
C LEU A 65 7.16 -9.19 9.77
N ASN A 66 7.37 -9.98 10.84
CA ASN A 66 6.93 -9.66 12.20
C ASN A 66 7.49 -8.35 12.76
N ASP A 67 8.68 -7.95 12.31
CA ASP A 67 9.35 -6.73 12.76
C ASP A 67 9.27 -5.58 11.74
N CYS A 68 8.49 -5.76 10.68
CA CYS A 68 8.39 -4.77 9.60
C CYS A 68 7.11 -3.96 9.67
N ASP A 69 7.21 -2.72 9.20
CA ASP A 69 6.08 -1.80 9.03
C ASP A 69 5.88 -1.54 7.54
N ILE A 70 4.63 -1.44 7.11
CA ILE A 70 4.28 -1.05 5.75
C ILE A 70 3.67 0.35 5.74
N TRP A 71 4.11 1.18 4.80
CA TRP A 71 3.57 2.50 4.52
C TRP A 71 3.00 2.48 3.12
N VAL A 72 1.73 2.84 2.96
CA VAL A 72 1.07 2.88 1.66
C VAL A 72 0.24 4.17 1.54
N THR A 73 0.21 4.75 0.35
CA THR A 73 -0.42 6.05 0.14
C THR A 73 -1.94 6.02 0.17
N LEU A 74 -2.54 4.85 -0.05
CA LEU A 74 -3.99 4.65 -0.07
C LEU A 74 -4.35 3.48 0.82
N GLU A 75 -5.51 3.55 1.48
CA GLU A 75 -6.06 2.45 2.28
C GLU A 75 -6.07 1.14 1.46
N PRO A 76 -5.47 0.05 1.98
CA PRO A 76 -5.44 -1.23 1.27
C PRO A 76 -6.82 -1.81 0.98
N CYS A 77 -6.95 -2.42 -0.21
CA CYS A 77 -8.12 -3.21 -0.58
C CYS A 77 -8.14 -4.55 0.18
N VAL A 78 -9.21 -5.33 0.01
CA VAL A 78 -9.38 -6.61 0.72
C VAL A 78 -8.25 -7.59 0.42
N MET A 79 -7.79 -7.68 -0.82
CA MET A 79 -6.67 -8.55 -1.22
C MET A 79 -5.39 -8.16 -0.49
N CYS A 80 -5.03 -6.88 -0.55
CA CYS A 80 -3.79 -6.39 0.05
C CYS A 80 -3.83 -6.39 1.58
N ALA A 81 -4.97 -6.04 2.17
CA ALA A 81 -5.16 -6.16 3.62
C ALA A 81 -4.98 -7.61 4.08
N GLY A 82 -5.49 -8.57 3.32
CA GLY A 82 -5.28 -9.99 3.57
C GLY A 82 -3.81 -10.39 3.52
N LEU A 83 -3.07 -9.89 2.53
CA LEU A 83 -1.62 -10.15 2.41
C LEU A 83 -0.85 -9.58 3.60
N ILE A 84 -1.19 -8.37 4.03
CA ILE A 84 -0.58 -7.74 5.21
C ILE A 84 -0.81 -8.60 6.45
N LYS A 85 -2.02 -9.10 6.62
CA LYS A 85 -2.39 -9.98 7.74
C LYS A 85 -1.64 -11.31 7.68
N GLN A 86 -1.62 -11.96 6.51
CA GLN A 86 -0.98 -13.26 6.33
C GLN A 86 0.54 -13.22 6.55
N THR A 87 1.18 -12.12 6.20
CA THR A 87 2.63 -11.97 6.37
C THR A 87 3.01 -11.44 7.75
N ARG A 88 2.03 -11.19 8.62
CA ARG A 88 2.23 -10.77 10.01
C ARG A 88 3.02 -9.47 10.15
N ILE A 89 2.79 -8.52 9.25
CA ILE A 89 3.37 -7.18 9.34
C ILE A 89 2.95 -6.54 10.67
N ARG A 90 3.89 -5.88 11.34
CA ARG A 90 3.70 -5.32 12.68
C ARG A 90 2.79 -4.09 12.69
N ARG A 91 3.03 -3.16 11.77
CA ARG A 91 2.28 -1.89 11.71
C ARG A 91 1.94 -1.53 10.27
N LEU A 92 0.71 -1.03 10.10
CA LEU A 92 0.24 -0.48 8.82
C LEU A 92 0.03 1.02 8.99
N TYR A 93 0.71 1.79 8.16
CA TYR A 93 0.49 3.23 8.02
C TYR A 93 -0.08 3.50 6.64
N TYR A 94 -1.24 4.13 6.54
CA TYR A 94 -1.73 4.52 5.23
C TYR A 94 -2.09 6.01 5.17
N GLY A 95 -2.15 6.55 3.94
CA GLY A 95 -2.46 7.95 3.69
C GLY A 95 -3.96 8.19 3.59
N ALA A 96 -4.46 8.22 2.35
CA ALA A 96 -5.87 8.49 2.08
C ALA A 96 -6.76 7.30 2.37
N GLU A 97 -7.95 7.58 2.89
CA GLU A 97 -9.02 6.61 3.06
C GLU A 97 -9.64 6.29 1.69
N ASP A 98 -10.00 5.03 1.44
CA ASP A 98 -10.71 4.60 0.23
C ASP A 98 -12.08 4.07 0.61
N LYS A 99 -13.10 4.91 0.49
CA LYS A 99 -14.47 4.57 0.90
C LYS A 99 -15.12 3.53 0.01
N LYS A 100 -14.65 3.38 -1.23
CA LYS A 100 -15.23 2.44 -2.21
C LYS A 100 -14.53 1.10 -2.21
N GLY A 101 -13.21 1.07 -2.13
CA GLY A 101 -12.42 -0.14 -2.29
C GLY A 101 -11.59 -0.53 -1.07
N GLY A 102 -11.52 0.31 -0.05
CA GLY A 102 -10.75 0.04 1.16
C GLY A 102 -11.34 -1.08 2.00
N ALA A 103 -10.48 -1.77 2.75
CA ALA A 103 -10.88 -2.89 3.58
C ALA A 103 -10.20 -2.89 4.96
N VAL A 104 -9.73 -1.74 5.41
CA VAL A 104 -9.11 -1.55 6.74
C VAL A 104 -10.10 -0.84 7.67
N ASP A 105 -10.41 0.42 7.40
CA ASP A 105 -11.40 1.21 8.14
C ASP A 105 -12.74 1.27 7.42
N ASN A 106 -12.78 0.81 6.19
CA ASN A 106 -13.97 0.72 5.34
C ASN A 106 -14.21 -0.74 4.93
N GLY A 107 -15.32 -0.99 4.25
CA GLY A 107 -15.64 -2.29 3.70
C GLY A 107 -15.69 -3.39 4.75
N VAL A 108 -15.03 -4.50 4.46
CA VAL A 108 -15.06 -5.70 5.33
C VAL A 108 -14.15 -5.59 6.56
N LYS A 109 -13.37 -4.53 6.69
CA LYS A 109 -12.52 -4.27 7.88
C LYS A 109 -11.73 -5.50 8.30
N VAL A 110 -10.80 -5.92 7.47
CA VAL A 110 -10.06 -7.19 7.60
C VAL A 110 -9.41 -7.37 8.98
N PHE A 111 -9.00 -6.26 9.63
CA PHE A 111 -8.28 -6.31 10.92
C PHE A 111 -9.20 -6.13 12.14
N SER A 112 -10.51 -6.19 11.96
CA SER A 112 -11.47 -5.98 13.05
C SER A 112 -11.67 -7.20 13.96
N ASP A 113 -11.11 -8.36 13.61
CA ASP A 113 -11.17 -9.53 14.47
C ASP A 113 -10.23 -9.37 15.68
N ASN A 114 -10.56 -10.03 16.80
CA ASN A 114 -9.77 -9.97 18.02
C ASN A 114 -8.46 -10.77 17.96
N LYS A 115 -8.17 -11.38 16.79
CA LYS A 115 -6.99 -12.25 16.61
C LYS A 115 -5.80 -11.50 16.01
N THR A 116 -6.01 -10.28 15.53
CA THR A 116 -4.98 -9.49 14.86
C THR A 116 -4.31 -8.55 15.86
N THR A 117 -2.98 -8.58 15.91
CA THR A 117 -2.18 -7.72 16.80
C THR A 117 -1.58 -6.52 16.05
N ILE A 118 -1.95 -6.32 14.78
CA ILE A 118 -1.41 -5.23 13.97
C ILE A 118 -1.85 -3.86 14.50
N GLU A 119 -0.91 -2.93 14.55
CA GLU A 119 -1.21 -1.53 14.84
C GLU A 119 -1.49 -0.81 13.52
N ILE A 120 -2.54 0.02 13.48
CA ILE A 120 -2.98 0.71 12.27
C ILE A 120 -3.03 2.22 12.53
N TYR A 121 -2.40 2.99 11.65
CA TYR A 121 -2.36 4.44 11.70
C TYR A 121 -2.68 5.00 10.32
N SER A 122 -3.53 6.02 10.23
CA SER A 122 -4.00 6.59 8.98
C SER A 122 -3.80 8.09 8.89
N GLY A 123 -4.02 8.65 7.71
CA GLY A 123 -4.02 10.09 7.48
C GLY A 123 -2.68 10.71 7.13
N PHE A 124 -1.64 9.90 6.98
CA PHE A 124 -0.29 10.38 6.65
C PHE A 124 -0.23 10.85 5.19
N SER A 125 -0.05 12.16 4.99
CA SER A 125 -0.05 12.78 3.66
C SER A 125 -1.34 12.49 2.88
N ALA A 126 -2.47 12.37 3.57
CA ALA A 126 -3.76 12.02 2.97
C ALA A 126 -4.17 13.00 1.88
N THR A 127 -4.04 14.30 2.10
CA THR A 127 -4.39 15.33 1.13
C THR A 127 -3.57 15.19 -0.15
N GLN A 128 -2.28 14.95 -0.04
CA GLN A 128 -1.38 14.77 -1.18
C GLN A 128 -1.74 13.51 -1.97
N SER A 129 -2.00 12.42 -1.28
CA SER A 129 -2.42 11.16 -1.90
C SER A 129 -3.76 11.32 -2.63
N GLU A 130 -4.75 11.95 -2.00
CA GLU A 130 -6.05 12.22 -2.61
C GLU A 130 -5.90 13.07 -3.88
N ARG A 131 -5.05 14.08 -3.85
CA ARG A 131 -4.81 14.96 -5.00
C ARG A 131 -4.22 14.19 -6.17
N LEU A 132 -3.22 13.33 -5.90
CA LEU A 132 -2.63 12.48 -6.94
C LEU A 132 -3.68 11.60 -7.62
N LEU A 133 -4.55 10.98 -6.83
CA LEU A 133 -5.62 10.11 -7.33
C LEU A 133 -6.66 10.90 -8.12
N LYS A 134 -7.10 12.03 -7.62
CA LYS A 134 -8.08 12.90 -8.29
C LYS A 134 -7.54 13.39 -9.63
N ASP A 135 -6.30 13.87 -9.66
CA ASP A 135 -5.66 14.35 -10.90
C ASP A 135 -5.55 13.23 -11.93
N PHE A 136 -5.15 12.05 -11.50
CA PHE A 136 -5.03 10.88 -12.38
C PHE A 136 -6.38 10.52 -13.00
N PHE A 137 -7.44 10.36 -12.20
CA PHE A 137 -8.76 9.99 -12.70
C PHE A 137 -9.42 11.10 -13.51
N HIS A 138 -9.17 12.36 -13.16
CA HIS A 138 -9.65 13.49 -13.95
C HIS A 138 -9.05 13.46 -15.37
N ASN A 139 -7.75 13.26 -15.48
CA ASN A 139 -7.06 13.21 -16.78
C ASN A 139 -7.55 12.04 -17.64
N ILE A 140 -7.81 10.89 -17.05
CA ILE A 140 -8.36 9.73 -17.78
C ILE A 140 -9.75 10.03 -18.34
N ARG A 141 -10.60 10.73 -17.59
CA ARG A 141 -11.96 11.07 -18.03
C ARG A 141 -12.04 12.07 -19.16
N GLN A 142 -10.93 12.74 -19.49
CA GLN A 142 -10.86 13.70 -20.60
C GLN A 142 -10.61 13.02 -21.95
N PHE A 143 -10.37 11.73 -21.96
CA PHE A 143 -10.12 10.98 -23.21
C PHE A 143 -11.35 10.14 -23.57
#